data_7c47d865e1c8d2b1be803a1fc75cfa2c
#
_entry.id   7c47d865e1c8d2b1be803a1fc75cfa2c
#
_cell.length_a   1.000
_cell.length_b   1.000
_cell.length_c   1.000
_cell.angle_alpha   90.00
_cell.angle_beta   90.00
_cell.angle_gamma   90.00
#
_symmetry.space_group_name_H-M   'P 1'
#
loop_
_entity.id
_entity.type
_entity.pdbx_description
1 polymer ?
#
loop_
_entity_poly.entity_id
_entity_poly.type
_entity_poly.pdbx_seq_one_letter_code
_entity_poly.pdbx_strand_id
1 'polypeptide(L)'
;MGKTIFITGASTGLGKATALLFAKKGWQVVATMRNPLDGAELESHENIHVLALDVTNPEQIDTVAKEAISTFEIIDVVFNNAGYGLAGPLEGIEDEQLVRQLDTNLLGVLRVTKAFLEHFRENKKGLFITTTSIGGHVTLPFNSVYHATKFALEGWSESMYFELKPFGIGIKTIAPGGITTDFAGRSLDRGLHPAYQEKLSAFINILSSPERRKNYSTAEHIAEAVYEAATDGREQLRYIAGADAQNAFALRKQLSDEDYLKYADKRFFGE
;
A
#
# COMPACT_ATOMS: atom_id res chain seq x y z
N MET A 1 -2.70 22.05 -18.66
CA MET A 1 -3.37 21.40 -17.50
C MET A 1 -2.30 20.87 -16.55
N GLY A 2 -2.60 20.82 -15.25
CA GLY A 2 -1.71 20.19 -14.25
C GLY A 2 -1.62 18.67 -14.47
N LYS A 3 -0.64 18.01 -13.85
CA LYS A 3 -0.56 16.55 -13.85
C LYS A 3 -1.72 15.96 -13.04
N THR A 4 -2.12 14.73 -13.39
CA THR A 4 -3.23 14.02 -12.72
C THR A 4 -2.75 12.75 -12.04
N ILE A 5 -3.18 12.53 -10.80
CA ILE A 5 -2.97 11.28 -10.05
C ILE A 5 -4.31 10.62 -9.72
N PHE A 6 -4.39 9.31 -9.97
CA PHE A 6 -5.49 8.45 -9.54
C PHE A 6 -5.07 7.66 -8.30
N ILE A 7 -5.84 7.73 -7.21
CA ILE A 7 -5.48 7.14 -5.92
C ILE A 7 -6.57 6.18 -5.46
N THR A 8 -6.23 4.93 -5.15
CA THR A 8 -7.14 3.99 -4.51
C THR A 8 -7.05 4.04 -2.99
N GLY A 9 -8.18 3.93 -2.29
CA GLY A 9 -8.22 3.93 -0.83
C GLY A 9 -7.86 5.29 -0.21
N ALA A 10 -8.41 6.38 -0.75
CA ALA A 10 -8.09 7.75 -0.35
C ALA A 10 -8.92 8.29 0.84
N SER A 11 -9.83 7.52 1.42
CA SER A 11 -10.70 8.02 2.51
C SER A 11 -9.94 8.33 3.81
N THR A 12 -8.82 7.64 4.07
CA THR A 12 -8.07 7.77 5.33
C THR A 12 -6.57 7.52 5.15
N GLY A 13 -5.80 7.74 6.20
CA GLY A 13 -4.38 7.35 6.29
C GLY A 13 -3.52 7.87 5.15
N LEU A 14 -2.67 7.01 4.61
CA LEU A 14 -1.71 7.38 3.57
C LEU A 14 -2.39 7.88 2.29
N GLY A 15 -3.48 7.23 1.86
CA GLY A 15 -4.21 7.64 0.66
C GLY A 15 -4.76 9.06 0.78
N LYS A 16 -5.38 9.41 1.91
CA LYS A 16 -5.89 10.76 2.19
C LYS A 16 -4.75 11.78 2.25
N ALA A 17 -3.69 11.48 3.00
CA ALA A 17 -2.53 12.38 3.10
C ALA A 17 -1.88 12.63 1.74
N THR A 18 -1.79 11.57 0.90
CA THR A 18 -1.28 11.70 -0.48
C THR A 18 -2.20 12.57 -1.33
N ALA A 19 -3.52 12.37 -1.27
CA ALA A 19 -4.48 13.19 -2.03
C ALA A 19 -4.34 14.68 -1.68
N LEU A 20 -4.30 15.02 -0.40
CA LEU A 20 -4.13 16.40 0.08
C LEU A 20 -2.78 16.99 -0.32
N LEU A 21 -1.69 16.21 -0.23
CA LEU A 21 -0.36 16.66 -0.62
C LEU A 21 -0.29 16.98 -2.12
N PHE A 22 -0.77 16.06 -2.98
CA PHE A 22 -0.73 16.25 -4.43
C PHE A 22 -1.62 17.43 -4.86
N ALA A 23 -2.81 17.58 -4.26
CA ALA A 23 -3.67 18.73 -4.48
C ALA A 23 -2.98 20.03 -4.11
N LYS A 24 -2.33 20.11 -2.93
CA LYS A 24 -1.52 21.26 -2.49
C LYS A 24 -0.37 21.58 -3.43
N LYS A 25 0.19 20.57 -4.12
CA LYS A 25 1.25 20.72 -5.14
C LYS A 25 0.72 21.08 -6.54
N GLY A 26 -0.59 21.35 -6.67
CA GLY A 26 -1.23 21.78 -7.92
C GLY A 26 -1.57 20.66 -8.90
N TRP A 27 -1.61 19.40 -8.46
CA TRP A 27 -2.07 18.29 -9.27
C TRP A 27 -3.59 18.18 -9.24
N GLN A 28 -4.17 17.64 -10.29
CA GLN A 28 -5.53 17.09 -10.27
C GLN A 28 -5.48 15.72 -9.57
N VAL A 29 -6.43 15.45 -8.69
CA VAL A 29 -6.47 14.23 -7.89
C VAL A 29 -7.80 13.52 -8.08
N VAL A 30 -7.77 12.29 -8.53
CA VAL A 30 -8.92 11.37 -8.51
C VAL A 30 -8.78 10.50 -7.27
N ALA A 31 -9.49 10.86 -6.21
CA ALA A 31 -9.47 10.18 -4.92
C ALA A 31 -10.58 9.13 -4.86
N THR A 32 -10.22 7.84 -4.86
CA THR A 32 -11.24 6.79 -4.87
C THR A 32 -11.35 6.05 -3.55
N MET A 33 -12.56 5.68 -3.19
CA MET A 33 -12.89 4.99 -1.95
C MET A 33 -14.22 4.24 -2.07
N ARG A 34 -14.49 3.25 -1.22
CA ARG A 34 -15.72 2.46 -1.27
C ARG A 34 -16.98 3.30 -1.03
N ASN A 35 -16.92 4.20 -0.06
CA ASN A 35 -18.02 5.11 0.26
C ASN A 35 -17.54 6.56 0.11
N PRO A 36 -17.99 7.32 -0.88
CA PRO A 36 -17.61 8.73 -1.10
C PRO A 36 -17.88 9.64 0.10
N LEU A 37 -18.89 9.36 0.91
CA LEU A 37 -19.20 10.16 2.10
C LEU A 37 -18.02 10.19 3.11
N ASP A 38 -17.17 9.15 3.11
CA ASP A 38 -15.97 9.11 3.94
C ASP A 38 -14.87 10.08 3.43
N GLY A 39 -15.06 10.64 2.24
CA GLY A 39 -14.17 11.60 1.59
C GLY A 39 -14.72 13.02 1.49
N ALA A 40 -15.82 13.35 2.14
CA ALA A 40 -16.49 14.67 2.04
C ALA A 40 -15.54 15.86 2.30
N GLU A 41 -14.57 15.68 3.19
CA GLU A 41 -13.53 16.71 3.44
C GLU A 41 -12.65 16.94 2.21
N LEU A 42 -12.36 15.90 1.41
CA LEU A 42 -11.56 16.00 0.21
C LEU A 42 -12.29 16.77 -0.90
N GLU A 43 -13.60 16.66 -0.99
CA GLU A 43 -14.43 17.37 -1.98
C GLU A 43 -14.41 18.90 -1.80
N SER A 44 -13.99 19.40 -0.63
CA SER A 44 -13.82 20.85 -0.42
C SER A 44 -12.64 21.46 -1.20
N HIS A 45 -11.78 20.62 -1.79
CA HIS A 45 -10.64 21.05 -2.61
C HIS A 45 -11.02 21.01 -4.09
N GLU A 46 -10.94 22.14 -4.79
CA GLU A 46 -11.35 22.30 -6.19
C GLU A 46 -10.66 21.33 -7.18
N ASN A 47 -9.47 20.86 -6.84
CA ASN A 47 -8.67 19.94 -7.66
C ASN A 47 -8.68 18.50 -7.15
N ILE A 48 -9.61 18.13 -6.27
CA ILE A 48 -9.84 16.73 -5.85
C ILE A 48 -11.22 16.28 -6.29
N HIS A 49 -11.26 15.22 -7.10
CA HIS A 49 -12.47 14.51 -7.49
C HIS A 49 -12.60 13.22 -6.70
N VAL A 50 -13.69 13.07 -5.97
CA VAL A 50 -13.99 11.85 -5.19
C VAL A 50 -14.90 10.93 -5.99
N LEU A 51 -14.49 9.67 -6.16
CA LEU A 51 -15.26 8.64 -6.87
C LEU A 51 -15.42 7.38 -6.00
N ALA A 52 -16.56 6.71 -6.18
CA ALA A 52 -16.79 5.42 -5.54
C ALA A 52 -16.01 4.31 -6.24
N LEU A 53 -15.19 3.55 -5.50
CA LEU A 53 -14.46 2.42 -6.04
C LEU A 53 -14.21 1.35 -4.95
N ASP A 54 -14.72 0.15 -5.19
CA ASP A 54 -14.28 -1.07 -4.54
C ASP A 54 -13.29 -1.80 -5.46
N VAL A 55 -12.03 -1.92 -5.04
CA VAL A 55 -10.97 -2.58 -5.82
C VAL A 55 -11.16 -4.09 -5.95
N THR A 56 -12.14 -4.67 -5.25
CA THR A 56 -12.53 -6.08 -5.41
C THR A 56 -13.58 -6.29 -6.50
N ASN A 57 -14.16 -5.21 -7.04
CA ASN A 57 -15.16 -5.26 -8.10
C ASN A 57 -14.56 -4.88 -9.47
N PRO A 58 -14.30 -5.86 -10.38
CA PRO A 58 -13.67 -5.61 -11.66
C PRO A 58 -14.49 -4.67 -12.58
N GLU A 59 -15.82 -4.78 -12.58
CA GLU A 59 -16.69 -3.96 -13.42
C GLU A 59 -16.67 -2.49 -12.98
N GLN A 60 -16.64 -2.27 -11.66
CA GLN A 60 -16.53 -0.94 -11.09
C GLN A 60 -15.15 -0.33 -11.39
N ILE A 61 -14.06 -1.12 -11.33
CA ILE A 61 -12.71 -0.66 -11.71
C ILE A 61 -12.70 -0.17 -13.15
N ASP A 62 -13.22 -0.95 -14.09
CA ASP A 62 -13.24 -0.60 -15.50
C ASP A 62 -14.08 0.66 -15.76
N THR A 63 -15.21 0.80 -15.09
CA THR A 63 -16.10 1.96 -15.19
C THR A 63 -15.42 3.22 -14.69
N VAL A 64 -14.86 3.17 -13.48
CA VAL A 64 -14.23 4.33 -12.82
C VAL A 64 -12.93 4.73 -13.51
N ALA A 65 -12.15 3.77 -14.03
CA ALA A 65 -10.96 4.09 -14.83
C ALA A 65 -11.33 4.84 -16.12
N LYS A 66 -12.36 4.41 -16.84
CA LYS A 66 -12.87 5.09 -18.05
C LYS A 66 -13.41 6.49 -17.72
N GLU A 67 -14.14 6.64 -16.63
CA GLU A 67 -14.64 7.93 -16.15
C GLU A 67 -13.48 8.89 -15.85
N ALA A 68 -12.47 8.44 -15.11
CA ALA A 68 -11.29 9.25 -14.81
C ALA A 68 -10.55 9.68 -16.08
N ILE A 69 -10.33 8.75 -17.02
CA ILE A 69 -9.65 9.04 -18.29
C ILE A 69 -10.48 10.03 -19.13
N SER A 70 -11.81 9.86 -19.22
CA SER A 70 -12.66 10.77 -20.01
C SER A 70 -12.73 12.19 -19.40
N THR A 71 -12.63 12.30 -18.08
CA THR A 71 -12.72 13.60 -17.38
C THR A 71 -11.40 14.38 -17.44
N PHE A 72 -10.28 13.71 -17.28
CA PHE A 72 -8.98 14.37 -17.15
C PHE A 72 -8.10 14.25 -18.41
N GLU A 73 -8.52 13.48 -19.41
CA GLU A 73 -7.81 13.17 -20.66
C GLU A 73 -6.47 12.44 -20.42
N ILE A 74 -5.64 12.92 -19.52
CA ILE A 74 -4.33 12.32 -19.15
C ILE A 74 -4.29 12.01 -17.67
N ILE A 75 -4.06 10.75 -17.36
CA ILE A 75 -3.66 10.29 -16.03
C ILE A 75 -2.14 10.09 -16.07
N ASP A 76 -1.39 10.82 -15.23
CA ASP A 76 0.08 10.70 -15.18
C ASP A 76 0.54 9.60 -14.21
N VAL A 77 -0.19 9.43 -13.09
CA VAL A 77 0.17 8.49 -12.02
C VAL A 77 -1.06 7.72 -11.56
N VAL A 78 -0.92 6.41 -11.40
CA VAL A 78 -1.88 5.57 -10.67
C VAL A 78 -1.23 5.10 -9.38
N PHE A 79 -1.78 5.51 -8.24
CA PHE A 79 -1.33 5.11 -6.91
C PHE A 79 -2.24 4.03 -6.34
N ASN A 80 -1.80 2.78 -6.44
CA ASN A 80 -2.42 1.61 -5.84
C ASN A 80 -2.14 1.59 -4.33
N ASN A 81 -3.04 2.16 -3.54
CA ASN A 81 -2.87 2.29 -2.10
C ASN A 81 -3.92 1.52 -1.28
N ALA A 82 -5.09 1.23 -1.85
CA ALA A 82 -6.12 0.47 -1.16
C ALA A 82 -5.58 -0.86 -0.61
N GLY A 83 -5.82 -1.12 0.67
CA GLY A 83 -5.37 -2.33 1.33
C GLY A 83 -5.62 -2.29 2.84
N TYR A 84 -5.52 -3.45 3.47
CA TYR A 84 -5.67 -3.59 4.91
C TYR A 84 -4.76 -4.72 5.45
N GLY A 85 -4.63 -4.82 6.77
CA GLY A 85 -3.86 -5.86 7.44
C GLY A 85 -4.73 -7.03 7.88
N LEU A 86 -4.18 -8.24 7.83
CA LEU A 86 -4.75 -9.44 8.45
C LEU A 86 -3.69 -10.04 9.36
N ALA A 87 -3.97 -10.11 10.64
CA ALA A 87 -3.06 -10.63 11.66
C ALA A 87 -3.72 -11.76 12.45
N GLY A 88 -2.95 -12.78 12.77
CA GLY A 88 -3.38 -13.95 13.54
C GLY A 88 -2.67 -15.22 13.09
N PRO A 89 -2.80 -16.31 13.86
CA PRO A 89 -2.36 -17.62 13.42
C PRO A 89 -3.18 -18.09 12.23
N LEU A 90 -2.56 -18.71 11.24
CA LEU A 90 -3.27 -19.18 10.04
C LEU A 90 -4.45 -20.10 10.37
N GLU A 91 -4.32 -20.93 11.39
CA GLU A 91 -5.37 -21.84 11.85
C GLU A 91 -6.62 -21.11 12.42
N GLY A 92 -6.47 -19.85 12.81
CA GLY A 92 -7.56 -19.01 13.31
C GLY A 92 -8.06 -17.98 12.31
N ILE A 93 -7.64 -18.06 11.04
CA ILE A 93 -8.09 -17.20 9.96
C ILE A 93 -9.13 -17.95 9.12
N GLU A 94 -10.33 -17.38 9.00
CA GLU A 94 -11.40 -17.93 8.19
C GLU A 94 -11.09 -17.80 6.69
N ASP A 95 -11.63 -18.72 5.86
CA ASP A 95 -11.37 -18.76 4.42
C ASP A 95 -11.83 -17.46 3.74
N GLU A 96 -12.93 -16.87 4.16
CA GLU A 96 -13.42 -15.59 3.68
C GLU A 96 -12.45 -14.43 3.97
N GLN A 97 -11.73 -14.49 5.09
CA GLN A 97 -10.69 -13.50 5.43
C GLN A 97 -9.48 -13.69 4.51
N LEU A 98 -9.06 -14.94 4.23
CA LEU A 98 -7.99 -15.25 3.28
C LEU A 98 -8.30 -14.69 1.89
N VAL A 99 -9.46 -15.05 1.34
CA VAL A 99 -9.89 -14.62 0.01
C VAL A 99 -9.96 -13.09 -0.05
N ARG A 100 -10.60 -12.45 0.93
CA ARG A 100 -10.73 -11.00 0.97
C ARG A 100 -9.39 -10.28 1.06
N GLN A 101 -8.41 -10.82 1.82
CA GLN A 101 -7.07 -10.25 1.93
C GLN A 101 -6.33 -10.30 0.59
N LEU A 102 -6.38 -11.45 -0.10
CA LEU A 102 -5.77 -11.62 -1.42
C LEU A 102 -6.47 -10.76 -2.47
N ASP A 103 -7.80 -10.74 -2.46
CA ASP A 103 -8.60 -10.00 -3.44
C ASP A 103 -8.35 -8.49 -3.33
N THR A 104 -8.35 -7.94 -2.10
CA THR A 104 -8.10 -6.52 -1.89
C THR A 104 -6.64 -6.15 -2.13
N ASN A 105 -5.71 -6.80 -1.42
CA ASN A 105 -4.32 -6.34 -1.35
C ASN A 105 -3.47 -6.73 -2.57
N LEU A 106 -3.85 -7.77 -3.30
CA LEU A 106 -3.12 -8.26 -4.46
C LEU A 106 -3.93 -8.12 -5.74
N LEU A 107 -5.03 -8.84 -5.90
CA LEU A 107 -5.81 -8.83 -7.14
C LEU A 107 -6.36 -7.45 -7.47
N GLY A 108 -6.78 -6.67 -6.46
CA GLY A 108 -7.23 -5.29 -6.65
C GLY A 108 -6.16 -4.42 -7.29
N VAL A 109 -4.90 -4.52 -6.83
CA VAL A 109 -3.76 -3.79 -7.42
C VAL A 109 -3.54 -4.20 -8.88
N LEU A 110 -3.55 -5.52 -9.15
CA LEU A 110 -3.35 -6.05 -10.51
C LEU A 110 -4.46 -5.58 -11.45
N ARG A 111 -5.72 -5.64 -11.01
CA ARG A 111 -6.89 -5.23 -11.79
C ARG A 111 -6.88 -3.73 -12.08
N VAL A 112 -6.65 -2.89 -11.07
CA VAL A 112 -6.54 -1.43 -11.26
C VAL A 112 -5.40 -1.09 -12.21
N THR A 113 -4.23 -1.71 -12.03
CA THR A 113 -3.10 -1.52 -12.95
C THR A 113 -3.51 -1.88 -14.38
N LYS A 114 -4.14 -3.05 -14.58
CA LYS A 114 -4.59 -3.52 -15.89
C LYS A 114 -5.55 -2.54 -16.58
N ALA A 115 -6.46 -1.90 -15.83
CA ALA A 115 -7.44 -0.97 -16.37
C ALA A 115 -6.80 0.30 -16.98
N PHE A 116 -5.60 0.70 -16.52
CA PHE A 116 -4.87 1.88 -17.03
C PHE A 116 -3.76 1.54 -18.03
N LEU A 117 -3.43 0.25 -18.27
CA LEU A 117 -2.31 -0.13 -19.14
C LEU A 117 -2.47 0.39 -20.57
N GLU A 118 -3.66 0.27 -21.15
CA GLU A 118 -3.93 0.75 -22.51
C GLU A 118 -3.72 2.26 -22.63
N HIS A 119 -4.31 3.01 -21.70
CA HIS A 119 -4.16 4.47 -21.63
C HIS A 119 -2.68 4.89 -21.54
N PHE A 120 -1.89 4.28 -20.67
CA PHE A 120 -0.46 4.59 -20.54
C PHE A 120 0.35 4.17 -21.76
N ARG A 121 0.03 3.02 -22.35
CA ARG A 121 0.71 2.51 -23.56
C ARG A 121 0.47 3.44 -24.77
N GLU A 122 -0.76 3.89 -24.98
CA GLU A 122 -1.11 4.81 -26.07
C GLU A 122 -0.42 6.17 -25.90
N ASN A 123 -0.37 6.68 -24.68
CA ASN A 123 0.30 7.94 -24.36
C ASN A 123 1.85 7.80 -24.26
N LYS A 124 2.39 6.58 -24.34
CA LYS A 124 3.83 6.26 -24.15
C LYS A 124 4.41 6.90 -22.90
N LYS A 125 3.61 7.01 -21.88
CA LYS A 125 3.93 7.68 -20.62
C LYS A 125 2.96 7.24 -19.54
N GLY A 126 3.42 7.10 -18.32
CA GLY A 126 2.63 6.81 -17.13
C GLY A 126 3.50 6.27 -16.02
N LEU A 127 2.98 6.28 -14.82
CA LEU A 127 3.68 5.73 -13.65
C LEU A 127 2.69 5.02 -12.74
N PHE A 128 2.94 3.76 -12.47
CA PHE A 128 2.28 3.02 -11.39
C PHE A 128 3.11 3.13 -10.12
N ILE A 129 2.47 3.50 -9.01
CA ILE A 129 3.06 3.44 -7.67
C ILE A 129 2.19 2.53 -6.82
N THR A 130 2.80 1.60 -6.09
CA THR A 130 2.07 0.64 -5.26
C THR A 130 2.52 0.73 -3.81
N THR A 131 1.59 0.88 -2.89
CA THR A 131 1.86 0.74 -1.45
C THR A 131 2.08 -0.74 -1.14
N THR A 132 3.33 -1.12 -0.97
CA THR A 132 3.71 -2.43 -0.44
C THR A 132 3.78 -2.36 1.09
N SER A 133 4.86 -2.69 1.69
CA SER A 133 5.16 -2.57 3.12
C SER A 133 6.60 -3.01 3.34
N ILE A 134 7.21 -2.59 4.43
CA ILE A 134 8.39 -3.29 4.95
C ILE A 134 8.10 -4.79 5.13
N GLY A 135 6.84 -5.15 5.37
CA GLY A 135 6.35 -6.53 5.41
C GLY A 135 6.39 -7.27 4.06
N GLY A 136 6.81 -6.64 2.96
CA GLY A 136 7.17 -7.27 1.69
C GLY A 136 8.65 -7.67 1.59
N HIS A 137 9.45 -7.36 2.61
CA HIS A 137 10.88 -7.64 2.68
C HIS A 137 11.30 -8.29 4.00
N VAL A 138 10.54 -8.04 5.05
CA VAL A 138 10.82 -8.47 6.43
C VAL A 138 9.56 -9.10 7.00
N THR A 139 9.64 -10.32 7.53
CA THR A 139 8.49 -11.00 8.10
C THR A 139 8.35 -10.77 9.59
N LEU A 140 7.12 -10.80 10.08
CA LEU A 140 6.78 -10.74 11.50
C LEU A 140 5.87 -11.93 11.85
N PRO A 141 5.89 -12.43 13.09
CA PRO A 141 4.94 -13.45 13.53
C PRO A 141 3.48 -13.04 13.29
N PHE A 142 2.60 -13.99 13.12
CA PHE A 142 1.15 -13.80 13.00
C PHE A 142 0.67 -12.84 11.87
N ASN A 143 1.49 -12.67 10.83
CA ASN A 143 1.15 -11.84 9.67
C ASN A 143 1.35 -12.60 8.34
N SER A 144 1.32 -13.92 8.35
CA SER A 144 1.71 -14.75 7.20
C SER A 144 0.94 -14.39 5.91
N VAL A 145 -0.38 -14.26 5.98
CA VAL A 145 -1.22 -13.95 4.81
C VAL A 145 -0.99 -12.52 4.32
N TYR A 146 -0.88 -11.55 5.23
CA TYR A 146 -0.55 -10.17 4.87
C TYR A 146 0.83 -10.09 4.20
N HIS A 147 1.85 -10.73 4.78
CA HIS A 147 3.18 -10.77 4.19
C HIS A 147 3.17 -11.42 2.82
N ALA A 148 2.42 -12.53 2.62
CA ALA A 148 2.29 -13.17 1.33
C ALA A 148 1.81 -12.17 0.25
N THR A 149 0.81 -11.34 0.55
CA THR A 149 0.35 -10.29 -0.39
C THR A 149 1.42 -9.25 -0.68
N LYS A 150 2.16 -8.80 0.35
CA LYS A 150 3.16 -7.74 0.18
C LYS A 150 4.43 -8.22 -0.51
N PHE A 151 4.89 -9.44 -0.25
CA PHE A 151 5.96 -10.09 -1.01
C PHE A 151 5.55 -10.34 -2.47
N ALA A 152 4.32 -10.79 -2.71
CA ALA A 152 3.79 -10.95 -4.06
C ALA A 152 3.82 -9.65 -4.85
N LEU A 153 3.42 -8.52 -4.25
CA LEU A 153 3.46 -7.21 -4.90
C LEU A 153 4.87 -6.74 -5.22
N GLU A 154 5.87 -7.04 -4.38
CA GLU A 154 7.27 -6.70 -4.67
C GLU A 154 7.81 -7.48 -5.86
N GLY A 155 7.60 -8.81 -5.89
CA GLY A 155 8.02 -9.65 -7.03
C GLY A 155 7.26 -9.33 -8.31
N TRP A 156 5.93 -9.10 -8.21
CA TRP A 156 5.11 -8.68 -9.33
C TRP A 156 5.57 -7.33 -9.91
N SER A 157 5.80 -6.34 -9.07
CA SER A 157 6.26 -5.01 -9.53
C SER A 157 7.61 -5.08 -10.24
N GLU A 158 8.52 -5.94 -9.76
CA GLU A 158 9.82 -6.16 -10.40
C GLU A 158 9.66 -6.83 -11.78
N SER A 159 8.75 -7.79 -11.92
CA SER A 159 8.44 -8.40 -13.21
C SER A 159 7.79 -7.40 -14.17
N MET A 160 6.80 -6.63 -13.70
CA MET A 160 6.12 -5.61 -14.50
C MET A 160 7.06 -4.52 -15.02
N TYR A 161 8.16 -4.22 -14.32
CA TYR A 161 9.16 -3.27 -14.82
C TYR A 161 9.64 -3.62 -16.23
N PHE A 162 9.90 -4.90 -16.50
CA PHE A 162 10.36 -5.36 -17.81
C PHE A 162 9.27 -5.29 -18.89
N GLU A 163 8.01 -5.51 -18.50
CA GLU A 163 6.87 -5.41 -19.43
C GLU A 163 6.54 -3.97 -19.80
N LEU A 164 6.69 -3.02 -18.86
CA LEU A 164 6.27 -1.62 -18.99
C LEU A 164 7.34 -0.73 -19.63
N LYS A 165 8.61 -1.01 -19.35
CA LYS A 165 9.75 -0.20 -19.82
C LYS A 165 9.78 0.05 -21.32
N PRO A 166 9.47 -0.93 -22.22
CA PRO A 166 9.44 -0.69 -23.65
C PRO A 166 8.40 0.36 -24.13
N PHE A 167 7.40 0.61 -23.29
CA PHE A 167 6.32 1.59 -23.57
C PHE A 167 6.54 2.94 -22.87
N GLY A 168 7.68 3.16 -22.20
CA GLY A 168 7.94 4.39 -21.45
C GLY A 168 7.10 4.52 -20.17
N ILE A 169 6.56 3.42 -19.66
CA ILE A 169 5.74 3.37 -18.44
C ILE A 169 6.61 2.97 -17.26
N GLY A 170 6.57 3.75 -16.19
CA GLY A 170 7.27 3.45 -14.92
C GLY A 170 6.44 2.61 -13.97
N ILE A 171 7.12 1.89 -13.09
CA ILE A 171 6.52 1.23 -11.92
C ILE A 171 7.42 1.41 -10.71
N LYS A 172 6.83 1.73 -9.55
CA LYS A 172 7.53 1.96 -8.29
C LYS A 172 6.75 1.38 -7.12
N THR A 173 7.46 1.00 -6.05
CA THR A 173 6.86 0.56 -4.80
C THR A 173 7.23 1.49 -3.65
N ILE A 174 6.27 1.77 -2.79
CA ILE A 174 6.51 2.43 -1.51
C ILE A 174 6.34 1.35 -0.43
N ALA A 175 7.40 1.08 0.30
CA ALA A 175 7.45 0.11 1.38
C ALA A 175 7.54 0.83 2.74
N PRO A 176 6.41 1.29 3.31
CA PRO A 176 6.41 1.95 4.60
C PRO A 176 6.63 0.97 5.75
N GLY A 177 7.15 1.51 6.86
CA GLY A 177 7.12 0.89 8.16
C GLY A 177 5.79 1.10 8.89
N GLY A 178 5.86 1.27 10.21
CA GLY A 178 4.69 1.67 10.99
C GLY A 178 4.26 3.10 10.65
N ILE A 179 2.97 3.28 10.41
CA ILE A 179 2.38 4.61 10.20
C ILE A 179 1.44 4.91 11.37
N THR A 180 1.54 6.11 11.92
CA THR A 180 0.63 6.60 12.96
C THR A 180 -0.72 6.95 12.35
N THR A 181 -1.48 5.93 11.99
CA THR A 181 -2.83 6.02 11.46
C THR A 181 -3.73 5.07 12.22
N ASP A 182 -5.03 5.11 11.94
CA ASP A 182 -5.99 4.15 12.46
C ASP A 182 -5.92 2.77 11.75
N PHE A 183 -4.80 2.46 11.09
CA PHE A 183 -4.60 1.18 10.39
C PHE A 183 -4.72 -0.01 11.34
N ALA A 184 -4.13 0.09 12.53
CA ALA A 184 -4.22 -0.95 13.56
C ALA A 184 -5.62 -1.05 14.22
N GLY A 185 -6.48 -0.03 14.05
CA GLY A 185 -7.87 -0.02 14.49
C GLY A 185 -8.82 -0.52 13.39
N ARG A 186 -9.13 0.36 12.41
CA ARG A 186 -10.14 0.07 11.38
C ARG A 186 -9.68 -0.82 10.23
N SER A 187 -8.38 -0.82 9.93
CA SER A 187 -7.82 -1.53 8.78
C SER A 187 -7.01 -2.76 9.17
N LEU A 188 -7.26 -3.33 10.35
CA LEU A 188 -6.64 -4.57 10.80
C LEU A 188 -7.72 -5.61 11.13
N ASP A 189 -7.82 -6.63 10.31
CA ASP A 189 -8.62 -7.82 10.57
C ASP A 189 -7.81 -8.85 11.37
N ARG A 190 -8.47 -9.74 12.12
CA ARG A 190 -7.79 -10.65 13.03
C ARG A 190 -8.38 -12.06 12.98
N GLY A 191 -7.48 -13.05 12.90
CA GLY A 191 -7.77 -14.44 13.18
C GLY A 191 -7.39 -14.78 14.62
N LEU A 192 -8.23 -15.53 15.31
CA LEU A 192 -8.00 -15.92 16.70
C LEU A 192 -8.13 -17.44 16.85
N HIS A 193 -7.20 -18.04 17.61
CA HIS A 193 -7.26 -19.44 17.94
C HIS A 193 -6.70 -19.69 19.36
N PRO A 194 -7.38 -20.47 20.21
CA PRO A 194 -6.98 -20.65 21.64
C PRO A 194 -5.54 -21.13 21.82
N ALA A 195 -5.06 -22.05 20.98
CA ALA A 195 -3.71 -22.60 21.08
C ALA A 195 -2.57 -21.56 20.89
N TYR A 196 -2.87 -20.39 20.31
CA TYR A 196 -1.88 -19.34 20.03
C TYR A 196 -2.06 -18.09 20.87
N GLN A 197 -3.04 -18.08 21.80
CA GLN A 197 -3.47 -16.88 22.52
C GLN A 197 -2.34 -16.22 23.31
N GLU A 198 -1.52 -16.98 23.98
CA GLU A 198 -0.41 -16.45 24.78
C GLU A 198 0.65 -15.77 23.90
N LYS A 199 1.17 -16.48 22.89
CA LYS A 199 2.17 -15.94 21.95
C LYS A 199 1.63 -14.76 21.14
N LEU A 200 0.37 -14.82 20.71
CA LEU A 200 -0.29 -13.71 19.99
C LEU A 200 -0.41 -12.46 20.89
N SER A 201 -0.78 -12.63 22.16
CA SER A 201 -0.88 -11.53 23.11
C SER A 201 0.48 -10.89 23.38
N ALA A 202 1.53 -11.70 23.58
CA ALA A 202 2.90 -11.21 23.73
C ALA A 202 3.34 -10.40 22.51
N PHE A 203 3.11 -10.90 21.30
CA PHE A 203 3.41 -10.21 20.04
C PHE A 203 2.65 -8.88 19.91
N ILE A 204 1.34 -8.86 20.17
CA ILE A 204 0.53 -7.64 20.13
C ILE A 204 1.04 -6.60 21.12
N ASN A 205 1.41 -6.99 22.34
CA ASN A 205 1.95 -6.10 23.35
C ASN A 205 3.25 -5.43 22.88
N ILE A 206 4.13 -6.17 22.21
CA ILE A 206 5.35 -5.61 21.61
C ILE A 206 5.03 -4.64 20.49
N LEU A 207 4.10 -5.01 19.59
CA LEU A 207 3.71 -4.13 18.46
C LEU A 207 3.07 -2.82 18.93
N SER A 208 2.28 -2.88 20.00
CA SER A 208 1.56 -1.72 20.54
C SER A 208 2.35 -0.90 21.54
N SER A 209 3.59 -1.32 21.86
CA SER A 209 4.41 -0.63 22.86
C SER A 209 4.67 0.84 22.47
N PRO A 210 4.67 1.76 23.46
CA PRO A 210 4.97 3.18 23.20
C PRO A 210 6.35 3.39 22.58
N GLU A 211 7.34 2.60 22.96
CA GLU A 211 8.72 2.66 22.45
C GLU A 211 8.76 2.38 20.96
N ARG A 212 7.99 1.40 20.48
CA ARG A 212 7.92 1.07 19.06
C ARG A 212 7.20 2.16 18.28
N ARG A 213 6.07 2.65 18.82
CA ARG A 213 5.26 3.68 18.17
C ARG A 213 5.98 5.02 18.00
N LYS A 214 6.93 5.36 18.86
CA LYS A 214 7.78 6.57 18.72
C LYS A 214 8.57 6.61 17.42
N ASN A 215 8.85 5.44 16.84
CA ASN A 215 9.61 5.33 15.59
C ASN A 215 8.71 5.26 14.34
N TYR A 216 7.39 5.31 14.51
CA TYR A 216 6.46 5.29 13.38
C TYR A 216 6.43 6.66 12.69
N SER A 217 6.25 6.63 11.41
CA SER A 217 6.09 7.84 10.59
C SER A 217 4.63 8.32 10.60
N THR A 218 4.42 9.61 10.34
CA THR A 218 3.06 10.09 10.04
C THR A 218 2.67 9.73 8.60
N ALA A 219 1.37 9.76 8.30
CA ALA A 219 0.89 9.53 6.94
C ALA A 219 1.43 10.60 5.97
N GLU A 220 1.53 11.84 6.43
CA GLU A 220 2.07 12.97 5.68
C GLU A 220 3.54 12.76 5.32
N HIS A 221 4.35 12.26 6.28
CA HIS A 221 5.76 11.93 6.01
C HIS A 221 5.91 10.84 4.94
N ILE A 222 5.07 9.81 4.97
CA ILE A 222 5.11 8.76 3.93
C ILE A 222 4.54 9.29 2.60
N ALA A 223 3.56 10.20 2.62
CA ALA A 223 3.03 10.85 1.42
C ALA A 223 4.12 11.66 0.67
N GLU A 224 5.07 12.28 1.38
CA GLU A 224 6.22 12.92 0.73
C GLU A 224 7.10 11.92 -0.03
N ALA A 225 7.27 10.69 0.47
CA ALA A 225 7.97 9.64 -0.26
C ALA A 225 7.21 9.20 -1.53
N VAL A 226 5.86 9.19 -1.48
CA VAL A 226 5.02 8.95 -2.66
C VAL A 226 5.19 10.08 -3.68
N TYR A 227 5.22 11.34 -3.21
CA TYR A 227 5.42 12.51 -4.07
C TYR A 227 6.83 12.51 -4.69
N GLU A 228 7.87 12.20 -3.91
CA GLU A 228 9.22 12.02 -4.44
C GLU A 228 9.23 10.95 -5.53
N ALA A 229 8.69 9.76 -5.27
CA ALA A 229 8.62 8.69 -6.25
C ALA A 229 7.88 9.10 -7.54
N ALA A 230 6.84 9.94 -7.43
CA ALA A 230 6.09 10.44 -8.59
C ALA A 230 6.82 11.50 -9.41
N THR A 231 7.83 12.19 -8.84
CA THR A 231 8.38 13.41 -9.43
C THR A 231 9.89 13.42 -9.65
N ASP A 232 10.62 12.48 -9.07
CA ASP A 232 12.08 12.47 -9.09
C ASP A 232 12.73 12.06 -10.42
N GLY A 233 11.95 11.48 -11.34
CA GLY A 233 12.43 11.04 -12.67
C GLY A 233 13.39 9.86 -12.64
N ARG A 234 13.62 9.21 -11.49
CA ARG A 234 14.57 8.09 -11.37
C ARG A 234 13.92 6.77 -11.80
N GLU A 235 14.72 5.86 -12.33
CA GLU A 235 14.33 4.46 -12.58
C GLU A 235 14.40 3.59 -11.31
N GLN A 236 14.35 4.19 -10.12
CA GLN A 236 14.35 3.48 -8.85
C GLN A 236 13.00 2.79 -8.63
N LEU A 237 13.02 1.45 -8.45
CA LEU A 237 11.82 0.66 -8.24
C LEU A 237 11.27 0.80 -6.81
N ARG A 238 12.14 0.72 -5.78
CA ARG A 238 11.74 0.57 -4.36
C ARG A 238 12.09 1.79 -3.52
N TYR A 239 11.11 2.30 -2.79
CA TYR A 239 11.24 3.39 -1.81
C TYR A 239 10.89 2.84 -0.43
N ILE A 240 11.93 2.58 0.39
CA ILE A 240 11.75 2.16 1.78
C ILE A 240 11.48 3.43 2.60
N ALA A 241 10.24 3.58 3.07
CA ALA A 241 9.77 4.83 3.66
C ALA A 241 9.58 4.73 5.18
N GLY A 242 10.20 5.65 5.90
CA GLY A 242 10.26 5.68 7.36
C GLY A 242 11.53 5.07 7.95
N ALA A 243 12.02 5.66 9.03
CA ALA A 243 13.29 5.25 9.66
C ALA A 243 13.25 3.81 10.21
N ASP A 244 12.12 3.40 10.75
CA ASP A 244 11.90 2.04 11.25
C ASP A 244 11.95 1.00 10.12
N ALA A 245 11.36 1.32 8.95
CA ALA A 245 11.42 0.47 7.77
C ALA A 245 12.85 0.36 7.22
N GLN A 246 13.55 1.50 7.10
CA GLN A 246 14.93 1.54 6.61
C GLN A 246 15.87 0.71 7.50
N ASN A 247 15.74 0.84 8.82
CA ASN A 247 16.53 0.07 9.79
C ASN A 247 16.22 -1.44 9.70
N ALA A 248 14.92 -1.82 9.61
CA ALA A 248 14.53 -3.21 9.47
C ALA A 248 15.02 -3.83 8.16
N PHE A 249 14.93 -3.09 7.05
CA PHE A 249 15.42 -3.52 5.75
C PHE A 249 16.95 -3.70 5.73
N ALA A 250 17.69 -2.75 6.31
CA ALA A 250 19.14 -2.82 6.42
C ALA A 250 19.58 -4.03 7.25
N LEU A 251 18.94 -4.25 8.41
CA LEU A 251 19.20 -5.41 9.26
C LEU A 251 18.92 -6.72 8.52
N ARG A 252 17.77 -6.83 7.84
CA ARG A 252 17.39 -8.05 7.09
C ARG A 252 18.43 -8.40 6.02
N LYS A 253 19.01 -7.42 5.36
CA LYS A 253 20.07 -7.63 4.36
C LYS A 253 21.40 -8.10 4.93
N GLN A 254 21.67 -7.87 6.21
CA GLN A 254 22.91 -8.27 6.88
C GLN A 254 22.84 -9.67 7.46
N LEU A 255 21.66 -10.21 7.68
CA LEU A 255 21.44 -11.51 8.31
C LEU A 255 21.13 -12.61 7.28
N SER A 256 21.65 -13.81 7.52
CA SER A 256 21.16 -15.02 6.85
C SER A 256 19.69 -15.27 7.22
N ASP A 257 19.02 -16.17 6.52
CA ASP A 257 17.63 -16.52 6.85
C ASP A 257 17.56 -17.14 8.27
N GLU A 258 18.49 -18.01 8.61
CA GLU A 258 18.57 -18.66 9.92
C GLU A 258 18.82 -17.65 11.05
N ASP A 259 19.73 -16.70 10.84
CA ASP A 259 20.04 -15.68 11.86
C ASP A 259 18.90 -14.69 12.01
N TYR A 260 18.21 -14.36 10.93
CA TYR A 260 17.01 -13.52 10.99
C TYR A 260 15.87 -14.20 11.78
N LEU A 261 15.63 -15.49 11.55
CA LEU A 261 14.60 -16.23 12.27
C LEU A 261 14.92 -16.28 13.77
N LYS A 262 16.16 -16.58 14.16
CA LYS A 262 16.62 -16.54 15.56
C LYS A 262 16.48 -15.16 16.18
N TYR A 263 16.86 -14.11 15.45
CA TYR A 263 16.70 -12.73 15.89
C TYR A 263 15.24 -12.38 16.15
N ALA A 264 14.35 -12.74 15.22
CA ALA A 264 12.91 -12.47 15.32
C ALA A 264 12.29 -13.23 16.49
N ASP A 265 12.64 -14.52 16.66
CA ASP A 265 12.15 -15.37 17.74
C ASP A 265 12.56 -14.81 19.12
N LYS A 266 13.83 -14.50 19.29
CA LYS A 266 14.33 -13.85 20.50
C LYS A 266 13.65 -12.51 20.78
N ARG A 267 13.41 -11.71 19.75
CA ARG A 267 12.81 -10.39 19.87
C ARG A 267 11.35 -10.42 20.27
N PHE A 268 10.58 -11.38 19.76
CA PHE A 268 9.12 -11.43 19.94
C PHE A 268 8.67 -12.44 20.99
N PHE A 269 9.48 -13.45 21.29
CA PHE A 269 9.10 -14.51 22.22
C PHE A 269 10.13 -14.73 23.34
N GLY A 270 11.32 -14.14 23.22
CA GLY A 270 12.38 -14.28 24.23
C GLY A 270 13.10 -15.62 24.19
N GLU A 271 12.90 -16.42 23.14
CA GLU A 271 13.46 -17.78 22.96
C GLU A 271 14.76 -17.76 22.14
#